data_f69001eef14d28daac39ed35474fe187
#
_entry.id   f69001eef14d28daac39ed35474fe187
#
_cell.length_a   1.000
_cell.length_b   1.000
_cell.length_c   1.000
_cell.angle_alpha   90.00
_cell.angle_beta   90.00
_cell.angle_gamma   90.00
#
_symmetry.space_group_name_H-M   'P 1'
#
loop_
_entity.id
_entity.type
_entity.pdbx_description
1 polymer ?
#
loop_
_entity_poly.entity_id
_entity_poly.type
_entity_poly.pdbx_seq_one_letter_code
_entity_poly.pdbx_strand_id
1 'polypeptide(L)'
;MKYAEMFRFGAEALERAGVREAELDARLLLETVCHTSRNDLLVHGDREIMEEQEQQYREWIALRASRIPLQHITGVQEFMGWNFQ
;
A
#
# COMPACT_ATOMS: atom_id res chain seq x y z
N MET A 1 1.33 -10.05 9.18
CA MET A 1 1.06 -10.54 7.82
C MET A 1 2.28 -10.43 6.94
N LYS A 2 2.41 -11.34 6.01
CA LYS A 2 3.53 -11.32 5.09
C LYS A 2 3.25 -10.39 3.91
N TYR A 3 4.31 -9.99 3.24
CA TYR A 3 4.18 -9.10 2.08
C TYR A 3 3.16 -9.62 1.08
N ALA A 4 3.29 -10.90 0.71
CA ALA A 4 2.40 -11.48 -0.29
C ALA A 4 0.95 -11.46 0.18
N GLU A 5 0.74 -11.68 1.46
CA GLU A 5 -0.61 -11.65 2.02
C GLU A 5 -1.18 -10.25 2.01
N MET A 6 -0.35 -9.27 2.36
CA MET A 6 -0.81 -7.88 2.34
C MET A 6 -1.13 -7.42 0.94
N PHE A 7 -0.29 -7.80 -0.02
CA PHE A 7 -0.55 -7.46 -1.40
C PHE A 7 -1.89 -8.04 -1.86
N ARG A 8 -2.12 -9.31 -1.54
CA ARG A 8 -3.38 -9.94 -1.93
C ARG A 8 -4.57 -9.25 -1.27
N PHE A 9 -4.43 -8.93 0.01
CA PHE A 9 -5.49 -8.23 0.72
C PHE A 9 -5.83 -6.91 0.01
N GLY A 10 -4.81 -6.14 -0.31
CA GLY A 10 -5.03 -4.85 -0.95
C GLY A 10 -5.64 -4.99 -2.34
N ALA A 11 -5.11 -5.92 -3.13
CA ALA A 11 -5.61 -6.11 -4.48
C ALA A 11 -7.07 -6.53 -4.48
N GLU A 12 -7.42 -7.45 -3.58
CA GLU A 12 -8.81 -7.90 -3.51
C GLU A 12 -9.73 -6.78 -3.05
N ALA A 13 -9.29 -6.02 -2.06
CA ALA A 13 -10.12 -4.93 -1.56
C ALA A 13 -10.38 -3.89 -2.65
N LEU A 14 -9.35 -3.57 -3.42
CA LEU A 14 -9.50 -2.58 -4.48
C LEU A 14 -10.34 -3.13 -5.63
N GLU A 15 -10.22 -4.41 -5.91
CA GLU A 15 -11.06 -5.00 -6.94
C GLU A 15 -12.53 -4.94 -6.56
N ARG A 16 -12.83 -5.21 -5.30
CA ARG A 16 -14.20 -5.13 -4.83
C ARG A 16 -14.74 -3.72 -4.93
N ALA A 17 -13.88 -2.75 -4.75
CA ALA A 17 -14.27 -1.35 -4.85
C ALA A 17 -14.41 -0.88 -6.28
N GLY A 18 -14.03 -1.72 -7.24
CA GLY A 18 -14.13 -1.36 -8.65
C GLY A 18 -12.96 -0.55 -9.17
N VAL A 19 -11.84 -0.59 -8.47
CA VAL A 19 -10.64 0.10 -8.93
C VAL A 19 -10.08 -0.64 -10.13
N ARG A 20 -9.83 0.10 -11.20
CA ARG A 20 -9.46 -0.50 -12.47
C ARG A 20 -8.14 -1.26 -12.41
N GLU A 21 -7.13 -0.66 -11.80
CA GLU A 21 -5.82 -1.27 -11.69
C GLU A 21 -5.53 -1.64 -10.25
N ALA A 22 -6.39 -2.50 -9.72
CA ALA A 22 -6.32 -2.84 -8.31
C ALA A 22 -4.97 -3.43 -7.92
N GLU A 23 -4.45 -4.34 -8.73
CA GLU A 23 -3.19 -4.98 -8.39
C GLU A 23 -2.02 -3.99 -8.42
N LEU A 24 -2.00 -3.15 -9.44
CA LEU A 24 -0.94 -2.17 -9.55
C LEU A 24 -0.98 -1.20 -8.39
N ASP A 25 -2.16 -0.68 -8.09
CA ASP A 25 -2.31 0.28 -7.00
C ASP A 25 -1.94 -0.36 -5.67
N ALA A 26 -2.39 -1.59 -5.45
CA ALA A 26 -2.08 -2.28 -4.21
C ALA A 26 -0.57 -2.43 -4.04
N ARG A 27 0.12 -2.79 -5.12
CA ARG A 27 1.56 -2.96 -5.05
C ARG A 27 2.28 -1.65 -4.79
N LEU A 28 1.86 -0.59 -5.48
CA LEU A 28 2.50 0.70 -5.30
C LEU A 28 2.33 1.21 -3.87
N LEU A 29 1.15 1.05 -3.32
CA LEU A 29 0.92 1.47 -1.94
C LEU A 29 1.77 0.65 -0.98
N LEU A 30 1.87 -0.64 -1.22
CA LEU A 30 2.65 -1.50 -0.35
C LEU A 30 4.14 -1.14 -0.41
N GLU A 31 4.64 -0.87 -1.60
CA GLU A 31 6.02 -0.47 -1.75
C GLU A 31 6.30 0.83 -0.99
N THR A 32 5.37 1.76 -1.05
CA THR A 32 5.56 3.03 -0.38
C THR A 32 5.51 2.88 1.13
N VAL A 33 4.56 2.09 1.62
CA VAL A 33 4.44 1.89 3.06
C VAL A 33 5.67 1.20 3.63
N CYS A 34 6.19 0.22 2.91
CA CYS A 34 7.31 -0.57 3.39
C CYS A 34 8.66 0.00 2.95
N HIS A 35 8.64 1.10 2.21
CA HIS A 35 9.86 1.71 1.70
C HIS A 35 10.72 0.69 0.97
N THR A 36 10.09 -0.08 0.10
CA THR A 36 10.77 -1.14 -0.60
C THR A 36 10.47 -1.02 -2.09
N SER A 37 11.10 -1.87 -2.87
CA SER A 37 10.92 -1.87 -4.32
C SER A 37 10.13 -3.09 -4.74
N ARG A 38 9.68 -3.06 -5.99
CA ARG A 38 8.95 -4.17 -6.57
C ARG A 38 9.77 -5.46 -6.49
N ASN A 39 11.06 -5.33 -6.75
CA ASN A 39 11.97 -6.46 -6.69
C ASN A 39 11.99 -7.08 -5.31
N ASP A 40 12.08 -6.23 -4.28
CA ASP A 40 12.08 -6.70 -2.92
C ASP A 40 10.82 -7.47 -2.60
N LEU A 41 9.68 -6.97 -3.04
CA LEU A 41 8.42 -7.65 -2.77
C LEU A 41 8.37 -9.01 -3.44
N LEU A 42 8.91 -9.13 -4.64
CA LEU A 42 8.91 -10.39 -5.35
C LEU A 42 9.87 -11.39 -4.72
N VAL A 43 11.04 -10.93 -4.33
CA VAL A 43 12.07 -11.80 -3.77
C VAL A 43 11.74 -12.17 -2.33
N HIS A 44 11.21 -11.24 -1.56
CA HIS A 44 10.95 -11.43 -0.15
C HIS A 44 9.47 -11.44 0.17
N GLY A 45 8.70 -12.10 -0.65
CA GLY A 45 7.24 -12.14 -0.47
C GLY A 45 6.79 -12.77 0.82
N ASP A 46 7.64 -13.61 1.43
CA ASP A 46 7.30 -14.26 2.68
C ASP A 46 7.81 -13.49 3.90
N ARG A 47 8.32 -12.29 3.69
CA ARG A 47 8.82 -11.47 4.78
C ARG A 47 7.65 -10.87 5.55
N GLU A 48 7.80 -10.82 6.86
CA GLU A 48 6.76 -10.24 7.71
C GLU A 48 6.82 -8.73 7.67
N ILE A 49 5.64 -8.10 7.71
CA ILE A 49 5.52 -6.65 7.75
C ILE A 49 5.34 -6.23 9.20
N MET A 50 5.89 -5.07 9.55
CA MET A 50 5.69 -4.53 10.88
C MET A 50 4.22 -4.15 11.06
N GLU A 51 3.77 -4.25 12.30
CA GLU A 51 2.37 -3.96 12.60
C GLU A 51 1.98 -2.55 12.19
N GLU A 52 2.85 -1.60 12.43
CA GLU A 52 2.58 -0.21 12.06
C GLU A 52 2.41 -0.08 10.56
N GLN A 53 3.25 -0.76 9.80
CA GLN A 53 3.15 -0.72 8.35
C GLN A 53 1.87 -1.39 7.87
N GLU A 54 1.49 -2.47 8.53
CA GLU A 54 0.28 -3.17 8.18
C GLU A 54 -0.94 -2.26 8.36
N GLN A 55 -1.01 -1.56 9.49
CA GLN A 55 -2.12 -0.65 9.74
C GLN A 55 -2.14 0.49 8.75
N GLN A 56 -0.98 1.06 8.46
CA GLN A 56 -0.89 2.13 7.50
C GLN A 56 -1.36 1.69 6.13
N TYR A 57 -0.96 0.50 5.73
CA TYR A 57 -1.36 -0.03 4.43
C TYR A 57 -2.87 -0.22 4.37
N ARG A 58 -3.46 -0.76 5.42
CA ARG A 58 -4.91 -0.95 5.45
C ARG A 58 -5.65 0.36 5.29
N GLU A 59 -5.16 1.41 5.96
CA GLU A 59 -5.77 2.72 5.83
C GLU A 59 -5.66 3.24 4.41
N TRP A 60 -4.49 3.08 3.80
CA TRP A 60 -4.28 3.55 2.45
C TRP A 60 -5.15 2.79 1.45
N ILE A 61 -5.31 1.50 1.67
CA ILE A 61 -6.19 0.72 0.81
C ILE A 61 -7.62 1.22 0.93
N ALA A 62 -8.06 1.51 2.15
CA ALA A 62 -9.40 2.04 2.36
C ALA A 62 -9.58 3.38 1.65
N LEU A 63 -8.58 4.24 1.73
CA LEU A 63 -8.64 5.53 1.05
C LEU A 63 -8.74 5.35 -0.45
N ARG A 64 -7.93 4.47 -1.00
CA ARG A 64 -7.96 4.23 -2.43
C ARG A 64 -9.29 3.61 -2.85
N ALA A 65 -9.83 2.72 -2.04
CA ALA A 65 -11.12 2.12 -2.31
C ALA A 65 -12.23 3.16 -2.31
N SER A 66 -12.02 4.26 -1.60
CA SER A 66 -12.96 5.37 -1.58
C SER A 66 -12.75 6.31 -2.77
N ARG A 67 -11.93 5.92 -3.72
CA ARG A 67 -11.68 6.67 -4.96
C ARG A 67 -10.79 7.87 -4.77
N ILE A 68 -10.00 7.90 -3.71
CA ILE A 68 -9.01 8.95 -3.53
C ILE A 68 -7.82 8.62 -4.43
N PRO A 69 -7.33 9.57 -5.22
CA PRO A 69 -6.22 9.31 -6.13
C PRO A 69 -4.98 8.81 -5.41
N LEU A 70 -4.26 7.92 -6.06
CA LEU A 70 -3.09 7.32 -5.48
C LEU A 70 -2.06 8.36 -5.06
N GLN A 71 -1.78 9.30 -5.93
CA GLN A 71 -0.77 10.30 -5.60
C GLN A 71 -1.21 11.21 -4.47
N HIS A 72 -2.49 11.33 -4.23
CA HIS A 72 -2.97 12.08 -3.10
C HIS A 72 -2.69 11.34 -1.80
N ILE A 73 -2.82 10.03 -1.83
CA ILE A 73 -2.56 9.21 -0.66
C ILE A 73 -1.09 9.23 -0.30
N THR A 74 -0.24 8.95 -1.27
CA THR A 74 1.20 8.92 -1.02
C THR A 74 1.74 10.31 -0.75
N GLY A 75 1.16 11.32 -1.37
CA GLY A 75 1.58 12.70 -1.14
C GLY A 75 1.29 13.16 0.27
N VAL A 76 0.21 12.69 0.83
CA VAL A 76 -0.11 13.05 2.21
C VAL A 76 0.97 12.56 3.15
N GLN A 77 1.43 11.35 2.94
CA GLN A 77 2.47 10.83 3.80
C GLN A 77 3.78 11.56 3.60
N GLU A 78 4.15 11.83 2.37
CA GLU A 78 5.33 12.61 2.09
C GLU A 78 5.26 13.96 2.77
N PHE A 79 4.12 14.59 2.63
CA PHE A 79 3.92 15.89 3.19
C PHE A 79 4.10 15.88 4.69
N MET A 80 3.55 14.90 5.36
CA MET A 80 3.66 14.81 6.80
C MET A 80 5.10 14.60 7.24
N GLY A 81 5.80 13.71 6.55
CA GLY A 81 7.16 13.45 6.89
C GLY A 81 8.04 14.67 6.69
N TRP A 82 7.69 15.51 5.71
CA TRP A 82 8.42 16.68 5.37
C TRP A 82 8.12 17.83 6.29
N ASN A 83 6.92 17.89 6.70
CA ASN A 83 6.38 19.02 7.39
C ASN A 83 6.96 19.21 8.76
N PHE A 84 7.57 18.22 9.29
CA PHE A 84 8.07 18.34 10.60
C PHE A 84 9.50 18.64 10.67
N GLN A 85 10.08 18.86 9.59
CA GLN A 85 11.36 19.23 9.59
C GLN A 85 11.65 20.44 9.87
#